data_d2668498ac76fa670155cf9c2b67f288
#
_entry.id   d2668498ac76fa670155cf9c2b67f288
#
_cell.length_a   1.000
_cell.length_b   1.000
_cell.length_c   1.000
_cell.angle_alpha   90.00
_cell.angle_beta   90.00
_cell.angle_gamma   90.00
#
_symmetry.space_group_name_H-M   'P 1'
#
loop_
_entity.id
_entity.type
_entity.pdbx_description
1 polymer ?
#
loop_
_entity_poly.entity_id
_entity_poly.type
_entity_poly.pdbx_seq_one_letter_code
_entity_poly.pdbx_strand_id
1 'polypeptide(L)'
;MAEKNWITKEGYEAKKARLEHLMTVERQEIIKKIGEAKEQGDLSENAEYEAAREEQGKIEGEISKLEAELKNCQIIDEEKSGDNKVAFGSVVTLKDLEYDEELEYKLVGPLEASILDNKISIESPIGKLILGREVGDIVSAASPAGGIIEYKILAVKND
;
A
#
# COMPACT_ATOMS: atom_id res chain seq x y z
N MET A 1 2.48 -12.24 -19.49
CA MET A 1 1.45 -11.31 -19.05
C MET A 1 1.68 -10.90 -17.61
N ALA A 2 1.61 -9.61 -17.34
CA ALA A 2 1.69 -9.15 -15.97
C ALA A 2 0.43 -9.59 -15.22
N GLU A 3 0.59 -10.24 -14.10
CA GLU A 3 -0.54 -10.60 -13.26
C GLU A 3 -1.14 -9.32 -12.68
N LYS A 4 -2.47 -9.25 -12.63
CA LYS A 4 -3.14 -8.12 -12.02
C LYS A 4 -3.00 -8.19 -10.51
N ASN A 5 -2.64 -7.08 -9.91
CA ASN A 5 -2.54 -6.99 -8.45
C ASN A 5 -3.92 -6.82 -7.85
N TRP A 6 -4.21 -7.56 -6.80
CA TRP A 6 -5.46 -7.41 -6.08
C TRP A 6 -5.43 -6.12 -5.25
N ILE A 7 -6.54 -5.42 -5.26
CA ILE A 7 -6.69 -4.18 -4.50
C ILE A 7 -8.12 -4.11 -3.95
N THR A 8 -8.27 -3.52 -2.76
CA THR A 8 -9.60 -3.29 -2.21
C THR A 8 -10.25 -2.11 -2.94
N LYS A 9 -11.56 -2.01 -2.89
CA LYS A 9 -12.28 -0.87 -3.47
C LYS A 9 -11.80 0.45 -2.85
N GLU A 10 -11.62 0.46 -1.53
CA GLU A 10 -11.12 1.65 -0.82
C GLU A 10 -9.72 2.05 -1.30
N GLY A 11 -8.82 1.09 -1.47
CA GLY A 11 -7.47 1.34 -1.96
C GLY A 11 -7.48 1.85 -3.38
N TYR A 12 -8.32 1.29 -4.24
CA TYR A 12 -8.48 1.75 -5.62
C TYR A 12 -8.96 3.21 -5.66
N GLU A 13 -10.00 3.52 -4.89
CA GLU A 13 -10.55 4.88 -4.83
C GLU A 13 -9.53 5.89 -4.29
N ALA A 14 -8.75 5.49 -3.29
CA ALA A 14 -7.70 6.34 -2.72
C ALA A 14 -6.62 6.66 -3.75
N LYS A 15 -6.16 5.66 -4.52
CA LYS A 15 -5.16 5.86 -5.56
C LYS A 15 -5.70 6.70 -6.70
N LYS A 16 -6.95 6.48 -7.08
CA LYS A 16 -7.62 7.25 -8.13
C LYS A 16 -7.75 8.72 -7.71
N ALA A 17 -8.14 8.98 -6.46
CA ALA A 17 -8.24 10.34 -5.93
C ALA A 17 -6.87 11.02 -5.88
N ARG A 18 -5.82 10.30 -5.50
CA ARG A 18 -4.46 10.84 -5.50
C ARG A 18 -4.00 11.20 -6.90
N LEU A 19 -4.27 10.31 -7.87
CA LEU A 19 -3.92 10.56 -9.27
C LEU A 19 -4.63 11.82 -9.79
N GLU A 20 -5.93 11.94 -9.52
CA GLU A 20 -6.71 13.10 -9.93
C GLU A 20 -6.16 14.39 -9.31
N HIS A 21 -5.81 14.37 -8.02
CA HIS A 21 -5.22 15.52 -7.34
C HIS A 21 -3.87 15.91 -7.96
N LEU A 22 -3.03 14.94 -8.28
CA LEU A 22 -1.75 15.21 -8.95
C LEU A 22 -1.95 15.87 -10.30
N MET A 23 -2.90 15.39 -11.08
CA MET A 23 -3.16 15.91 -12.43
C MET A 23 -3.84 17.27 -12.44
N THR A 24 -4.78 17.50 -11.53
CA THR A 24 -5.61 18.72 -11.54
C THR A 24 -5.06 19.84 -10.64
N VAL A 25 -4.35 19.50 -9.59
CA VAL A 25 -3.84 20.48 -8.63
C VAL A 25 -2.32 20.61 -8.68
N GLU A 26 -1.60 19.55 -8.31
CA GLU A 26 -0.14 19.65 -8.18
C GLU A 26 0.58 19.92 -9.50
N ARG A 27 0.13 19.29 -10.59
CA ARG A 27 0.68 19.53 -11.92
C ARG A 27 0.51 21.00 -12.31
N GLN A 28 -0.67 21.56 -12.07
CA GLN A 28 -0.95 22.94 -12.41
C GLN A 28 -0.14 23.92 -11.56
N GLU A 29 -0.01 23.64 -10.28
CA GLU A 29 0.79 24.46 -9.37
C GLU A 29 2.26 24.49 -9.77
N ILE A 30 2.83 23.34 -10.15
CA ILE A 30 4.25 23.29 -10.52
C ILE A 30 4.49 23.98 -11.87
N ILE A 31 3.56 23.89 -12.81
CA ILE A 31 3.65 24.61 -14.09
C ILE A 31 3.70 26.10 -13.82
N LYS A 32 2.86 26.59 -12.90
CA LYS A 32 2.84 27.99 -12.50
C LYS A 32 4.16 28.42 -11.88
N LYS A 33 4.73 27.61 -10.97
CA LYS A 33 6.02 27.88 -10.34
C LYS A 33 7.15 27.97 -11.38
N ILE A 34 7.14 27.07 -12.35
CA ILE A 34 8.15 27.08 -13.43
C ILE A 34 8.03 28.37 -14.23
N GLY A 35 6.79 28.78 -14.57
CA GLY A 35 6.56 30.04 -15.28
C GLY A 35 7.07 31.26 -14.51
N GLU A 36 6.80 31.32 -13.22
CA GLU A 36 7.27 32.40 -12.35
C GLU A 36 8.80 32.45 -12.25
N ALA A 37 9.43 31.26 -12.14
CA ALA A 37 10.87 31.16 -12.06
C ALA A 37 11.54 31.63 -13.38
N LYS A 38 10.93 31.34 -14.52
CA LYS A 38 11.41 31.80 -15.83
C LYS A 38 11.42 33.32 -15.94
N GLU A 39 10.44 33.98 -15.33
CA GLU A 39 10.32 35.43 -15.37
C GLU A 39 11.40 36.14 -14.57
N GLN A 40 12.09 35.45 -13.66
CA GLN A 40 13.09 36.04 -12.79
C GLN A 40 14.48 36.15 -13.35
N GLY A 41 14.72 35.77 -14.62
CA GLY A 41 15.98 36.03 -15.28
C GLY A 41 16.72 34.80 -15.78
N ASP A 42 18.03 34.72 -15.54
CA ASP A 42 18.93 33.74 -16.12
C ASP A 42 18.61 32.32 -15.61
N LEU A 43 18.09 31.48 -16.52
CA LEU A 43 17.69 30.11 -16.21
C LEU A 43 18.87 29.21 -15.89
N SER A 44 20.05 29.52 -16.38
CA SER A 44 21.22 28.66 -16.16
C SER A 44 21.73 28.68 -14.72
N GLU A 45 21.42 29.76 -13.97
CA GLU A 45 21.84 29.91 -12.58
C GLU A 45 20.64 30.05 -11.64
N ASN A 46 19.44 29.82 -12.15
CA ASN A 46 18.22 29.98 -11.37
C ASN A 46 17.90 28.70 -10.56
N ALA A 47 18.30 28.70 -9.30
CA ALA A 47 18.05 27.58 -8.39
C ALA A 47 16.55 27.27 -8.20
N GLU A 48 15.72 28.30 -8.23
CA GLU A 48 14.26 28.10 -8.10
C GLU A 48 13.69 27.39 -9.32
N TYR A 49 14.19 27.73 -10.51
CA TYR A 49 13.79 27.07 -11.74
C TYR A 49 14.20 25.60 -11.74
N GLU A 50 15.44 25.30 -11.34
CA GLU A 50 15.94 23.93 -11.29
C GLU A 50 15.16 23.10 -10.27
N ALA A 51 14.89 23.66 -9.09
CA ALA A 51 14.12 23.00 -8.04
C ALA A 51 12.69 22.71 -8.53
N ALA A 52 12.07 23.66 -9.22
CA ALA A 52 10.71 23.49 -9.75
C ALA A 52 10.66 22.40 -10.84
N ARG A 53 11.68 22.35 -11.70
CA ARG A 53 11.79 21.32 -12.74
C ARG A 53 11.98 19.92 -12.13
N GLU A 54 12.78 19.83 -11.08
CA GLU A 54 12.97 18.57 -10.36
C GLU A 54 11.65 18.10 -9.72
N GLU A 55 10.94 19.02 -9.07
CA GLU A 55 9.63 18.72 -8.48
C GLU A 55 8.63 18.27 -9.55
N GLN A 56 8.63 18.91 -10.72
CA GLN A 56 7.78 18.50 -11.84
C GLN A 56 8.09 17.06 -12.25
N GLY A 57 9.35 16.69 -12.32
CA GLY A 57 9.76 15.33 -12.64
C GLY A 57 9.21 14.32 -11.65
N LYS A 58 9.22 14.65 -10.37
CA LYS A 58 8.68 13.78 -9.32
C LYS A 58 7.15 13.62 -9.45
N ILE A 59 6.45 14.71 -9.75
CA ILE A 59 4.99 14.69 -9.94
C ILE A 59 4.63 13.82 -11.15
N GLU A 60 5.31 14.03 -12.29
CA GLU A 60 5.04 13.24 -13.50
C GLU A 60 5.38 11.76 -13.30
N GLY A 61 6.44 11.46 -12.54
CA GLY A 61 6.81 10.09 -12.21
C GLY A 61 5.75 9.41 -11.34
N GLU A 62 5.22 10.11 -10.35
CA GLU A 62 4.15 9.58 -9.51
C GLU A 62 2.87 9.34 -10.30
N ILE A 63 2.51 10.28 -11.20
CA ILE A 63 1.35 10.12 -12.10
C ILE A 63 1.50 8.86 -12.94
N SER A 64 2.65 8.68 -13.59
CA SER A 64 2.90 7.50 -14.42
C SER A 64 2.80 6.21 -13.63
N LYS A 65 3.36 6.20 -12.42
CA LYS A 65 3.31 5.05 -11.53
C LYS A 65 1.87 4.69 -11.15
N LEU A 66 1.08 5.69 -10.74
CA LEU A 66 -0.32 5.48 -10.35
C LEU A 66 -1.17 5.02 -11.53
N GLU A 67 -0.97 5.60 -12.71
CA GLU A 67 -1.68 5.17 -13.92
C GLU A 67 -1.40 3.70 -14.23
N ALA A 68 -0.13 3.28 -14.13
CA ALA A 68 0.26 1.90 -14.36
C ALA A 68 -0.34 0.97 -13.31
N GLU A 69 -0.30 1.35 -12.03
CA GLU A 69 -0.87 0.56 -10.95
C GLU A 69 -2.39 0.38 -11.12
N LEU A 70 -3.12 1.46 -11.45
CA LEU A 70 -4.56 1.40 -11.63
C LEU A 70 -4.97 0.60 -12.85
N LYS A 71 -4.13 0.62 -13.89
CA LYS A 71 -4.38 -0.16 -15.12
C LYS A 71 -4.18 -1.65 -14.88
N ASN A 72 -3.24 -2.02 -14.01
CA ASN A 72 -2.85 -3.41 -13.78
C ASN A 72 -3.39 -3.99 -12.46
N CYS A 73 -4.38 -3.34 -11.85
CA CYS A 73 -4.98 -3.87 -10.62
C CYS A 73 -6.36 -4.48 -10.90
N GLN A 74 -6.77 -5.34 -9.99
CA GLN A 74 -8.09 -5.96 -10.00
C GLN A 74 -8.75 -5.69 -8.65
N ILE A 75 -9.90 -5.04 -8.68
CA ILE A 75 -10.66 -4.77 -7.46
C ILE A 75 -11.28 -6.08 -6.99
N ILE A 76 -10.92 -6.48 -5.79
CA ILE A 76 -11.47 -7.67 -5.16
C ILE A 76 -12.38 -7.20 -4.03
N ASP A 77 -13.64 -7.60 -4.09
CA ASP A 77 -14.56 -7.33 -3.00
C ASP A 77 -14.06 -8.08 -1.77
N GLU A 78 -14.07 -7.40 -0.63
CA GLU A 78 -13.69 -8.03 0.61
C GLU A 78 -14.63 -9.23 0.81
N GLU A 79 -14.06 -10.43 0.81
CA GLU A 79 -14.86 -11.61 1.00
C GLU A 79 -15.44 -11.62 2.41
N LYS A 80 -16.76 -11.56 2.48
CA LYS A 80 -17.43 -11.77 3.74
C LYS A 80 -17.52 -13.28 3.96
N SER A 81 -16.36 -13.88 4.23
CA SER A 81 -16.35 -15.28 4.64
C SER A 81 -16.94 -15.33 6.05
N GLY A 82 -17.55 -16.42 6.39
CA GLY A 82 -18.11 -16.61 7.72
C GLY A 82 -17.13 -16.23 8.81
N ASP A 83 -17.64 -15.95 9.98
CA ASP A 83 -16.87 -15.56 11.15
C ASP A 83 -15.70 -16.51 11.40
N ASN A 84 -14.57 -15.94 11.82
CA ASN A 84 -13.36 -16.67 12.27
C ASN A 84 -12.42 -17.18 11.19
N LYS A 85 -12.69 -16.93 9.91
CA LYS A 85 -11.78 -17.34 8.82
C LYS A 85 -11.10 -16.14 8.19
N VAL A 86 -9.78 -16.24 8.00
CA VAL A 86 -8.98 -15.17 7.41
C VAL A 86 -9.20 -15.12 5.89
N ALA A 87 -9.64 -13.96 5.41
CA ALA A 87 -9.86 -13.71 3.99
C ALA A 87 -9.21 -12.40 3.57
N PHE A 88 -9.20 -12.11 2.28
CA PHE A 88 -8.74 -10.83 1.76
C PHE A 88 -9.57 -9.70 2.38
N GLY A 89 -8.90 -8.69 2.93
CA GLY A 89 -9.57 -7.58 3.61
C GLY A 89 -9.80 -7.80 5.10
N SER A 90 -9.56 -9.01 5.62
CA SER A 90 -9.75 -9.30 7.04
C SER A 90 -8.77 -8.54 7.93
N VAL A 91 -9.26 -8.12 9.09
CA VAL A 91 -8.39 -7.62 10.17
C VAL A 91 -8.14 -8.77 11.13
N VAL A 92 -6.88 -9.15 11.26
CA VAL A 92 -6.47 -10.33 12.01
C VAL A 92 -5.63 -9.94 13.22
N THR A 93 -5.99 -10.46 14.39
CA THR A 93 -5.19 -10.29 15.60
C THR A 93 -4.36 -11.54 15.81
N LEU A 94 -3.04 -11.37 15.79
CA LEU A 94 -2.08 -12.44 15.97
C LEU A 94 -1.38 -12.29 17.32
N LYS A 95 -1.05 -13.41 17.94
CA LYS A 95 -0.26 -13.41 19.17
C LYS A 95 1.07 -14.09 18.89
N ASP A 96 2.17 -13.36 19.14
CA ASP A 96 3.50 -13.92 19.10
C ASP A 96 3.66 -14.78 20.35
N LEU A 97 3.81 -16.09 20.17
CA LEU A 97 3.86 -17.03 21.30
C LEU A 97 5.17 -16.98 22.07
N GLU A 98 6.24 -16.45 21.47
CA GLU A 98 7.52 -16.32 22.14
C GLU A 98 7.54 -15.11 23.09
N TYR A 99 7.07 -13.96 22.63
CA TYR A 99 7.10 -12.72 23.41
C TYR A 99 5.76 -12.33 24.00
N ASP A 100 4.73 -13.12 23.77
CA ASP A 100 3.38 -12.89 24.28
C ASP A 100 2.81 -11.52 23.88
N GLU A 101 3.18 -11.05 22.68
CA GLU A 101 2.71 -9.78 22.12
C GLU A 101 1.57 -9.98 21.14
N GLU A 102 0.58 -9.10 21.20
CA GLU A 102 -0.53 -9.10 20.26
C GLU A 102 -0.27 -8.09 19.15
N LEU A 103 -0.50 -8.51 17.90
CA LEU A 103 -0.32 -7.69 16.71
C LEU A 103 -1.61 -7.74 15.90
N GLU A 104 -2.05 -6.59 15.41
CA GLU A 104 -3.23 -6.51 14.57
C GLU A 104 -2.84 -6.07 13.17
N TYR A 105 -3.25 -6.83 12.15
CA TYR A 105 -2.95 -6.53 10.76
C TYR A 105 -4.19 -6.65 9.88
N LYS A 106 -4.29 -5.76 8.89
CA LYS A 106 -5.29 -5.90 7.83
C LYS A 106 -4.62 -6.57 6.63
N LEU A 107 -5.28 -7.57 6.09
CA LEU A 107 -4.77 -8.32 4.92
C LEU A 107 -5.23 -7.64 3.64
N VAL A 108 -4.28 -7.11 2.89
CA VAL A 108 -4.54 -6.31 1.68
C VAL A 108 -3.73 -6.82 0.49
N GLY A 109 -3.92 -6.19 -0.67
CA GLY A 109 -3.10 -6.48 -1.84
C GLY A 109 -1.74 -5.80 -1.74
N PRO A 110 -0.78 -6.20 -2.60
CA PRO A 110 0.58 -5.66 -2.53
C PRO A 110 0.67 -4.14 -2.74
N LEU A 111 -0.25 -3.55 -3.48
CA LEU A 111 -0.25 -2.10 -3.71
C LEU A 111 -0.69 -1.28 -2.50
N GLU A 112 -1.38 -1.92 -1.56
CA GLU A 112 -1.89 -1.25 -0.35
C GLU A 112 -1.06 -1.55 0.89
N ALA A 113 -0.12 -2.48 0.81
CA ALA A 113 0.66 -2.92 1.96
C ALA A 113 1.46 -1.77 2.56
N SER A 114 1.38 -1.60 3.88
CA SER A 114 2.12 -0.59 4.61
C SER A 114 2.31 -1.04 6.05
N ILE A 115 3.54 -1.24 6.44
CA ILE A 115 3.88 -1.66 7.80
C ILE A 115 3.44 -0.58 8.81
N LEU A 116 3.58 0.69 8.44
CA LEU A 116 3.20 1.81 9.32
C LEU A 116 1.71 1.85 9.61
N ASP A 117 0.89 1.38 8.67
CA ASP A 117 -0.56 1.34 8.82
C ASP A 117 -1.08 -0.04 9.22
N ASN A 118 -0.18 -0.94 9.59
CA ASN A 118 -0.49 -2.32 9.95
C ASN A 118 -1.27 -3.07 8.85
N LYS A 119 -0.88 -2.81 7.61
CA LYS A 119 -1.45 -3.49 6.44
C LYS A 119 -0.40 -4.39 5.83
N ILE A 120 -0.68 -5.69 5.77
CA ILE A 120 0.23 -6.66 5.18
C ILE A 120 -0.37 -7.24 3.91
N SER A 121 0.51 -7.52 2.95
CA SER A 121 0.10 -8.10 1.68
C SER A 121 -0.24 -9.58 1.83
N ILE A 122 -1.27 -10.02 1.11
CA ILE A 122 -1.59 -11.45 1.00
C ILE A 122 -0.44 -12.24 0.36
N GLU A 123 0.46 -11.54 -0.34
CA GLU A 123 1.64 -12.15 -0.96
C GLU A 123 2.86 -12.17 -0.03
N SER A 124 2.79 -11.47 1.11
CA SER A 124 3.88 -11.49 2.10
C SER A 124 3.98 -12.86 2.77
N PRO A 125 5.14 -13.20 3.34
CA PRO A 125 5.29 -14.50 4.02
C PRO A 125 4.24 -14.76 5.10
N ILE A 126 3.96 -13.79 5.96
CA ILE A 126 2.92 -13.93 6.99
C ILE A 126 1.53 -13.96 6.37
N GLY A 127 1.27 -13.09 5.38
CA GLY A 127 -0.02 -13.04 4.70
C GLY A 127 -0.39 -14.37 4.06
N LYS A 128 0.57 -15.01 3.40
CA LYS A 128 0.35 -16.34 2.79
C LYS A 128 0.07 -17.41 3.83
N LEU A 129 0.72 -17.32 4.98
CA LEU A 129 0.54 -18.31 6.05
C LEU A 129 -0.84 -18.22 6.71
N ILE A 130 -1.33 -17.01 6.92
CA ILE A 130 -2.59 -16.82 7.65
C ILE A 130 -3.83 -16.85 6.75
N LEU A 131 -3.68 -16.60 5.47
CA LEU A 131 -4.82 -16.60 4.53
C LEU A 131 -5.51 -17.97 4.54
N GLY A 132 -6.81 -17.98 4.79
CA GLY A 132 -7.59 -19.22 4.85
C GLY A 132 -7.55 -19.94 6.19
N ARG A 133 -6.78 -19.44 7.14
CA ARG A 133 -6.72 -20.01 8.50
C ARG A 133 -7.89 -19.52 9.35
N GLU A 134 -8.11 -20.20 10.46
CA GLU A 134 -9.21 -19.89 11.38
C GLU A 134 -8.69 -19.44 12.74
N VAL A 135 -9.56 -18.80 13.51
CA VAL A 135 -9.27 -18.44 14.91
C VAL A 135 -8.84 -19.69 15.67
N GLY A 136 -7.76 -19.60 16.42
CA GLY A 136 -7.20 -20.71 17.17
C GLY A 136 -6.06 -21.44 16.45
N ASP A 137 -5.91 -21.23 15.15
CA ASP A 137 -4.82 -21.86 14.40
C ASP A 137 -3.48 -21.23 14.77
N ILE A 138 -2.43 -22.06 14.76
CA ILE A 138 -1.07 -21.62 15.01
C ILE A 138 -0.31 -21.75 13.68
N VAL A 139 0.38 -20.69 13.29
CA VAL A 139 1.22 -20.68 12.07
C VAL A 139 2.67 -20.43 12.46
N SER A 140 3.57 -21.02 11.71
CA SER A 140 5.03 -20.89 11.96
C SER A 140 5.68 -20.13 10.81
N ALA A 141 6.40 -19.06 11.13
CA ALA A 141 7.09 -18.24 10.16
C ALA A 141 8.60 -18.26 10.44
N ALA A 142 9.41 -18.22 9.37
CA ALA A 142 10.85 -18.12 9.52
C ALA A 142 11.22 -16.72 10.01
N SER A 143 12.07 -16.66 11.05
CA SER A 143 12.58 -15.40 11.57
C SER A 143 13.77 -14.91 10.73
N PRO A 144 13.87 -13.60 10.45
CA PRO A 144 15.04 -13.04 9.77
C PRO A 144 16.35 -13.26 10.57
N ALA A 145 16.24 -13.39 11.89
CA ALA A 145 17.39 -13.63 12.78
C ALA A 145 17.76 -15.11 12.89
N GLY A 146 17.03 -15.99 12.18
CA GLY A 146 17.16 -17.43 12.30
C GLY A 146 16.14 -18.00 13.29
N GLY A 147 15.72 -19.24 13.08
CA GLY A 147 14.73 -19.89 13.91
C GLY A 147 13.31 -19.67 13.38
N ILE A 148 12.35 -20.07 14.19
CA ILE A 148 10.93 -20.05 13.81
C ILE A 148 10.15 -19.24 14.85
N ILE A 149 9.27 -18.38 14.37
CA ILE A 149 8.34 -17.62 15.21
C ILE A 149 6.94 -18.22 15.01
N GLU A 150 6.29 -18.59 16.10
CA GLU A 150 4.93 -19.10 16.03
C GLU A 150 3.93 -18.01 16.40
N TYR A 151 2.87 -17.90 15.61
CA TYR A 151 1.77 -16.95 15.85
C TYR A 151 0.46 -17.71 15.99
N LYS A 152 -0.34 -17.31 16.97
CA LYS A 152 -1.69 -17.84 17.13
C LYS A 152 -2.69 -16.81 16.65
N ILE A 153 -3.67 -17.24 15.88
CA ILE A 153 -4.74 -16.36 15.41
C ILE A 153 -5.77 -16.22 16.53
N LEU A 154 -5.86 -15.02 17.12
CA LEU A 154 -6.74 -14.76 18.25
C LEU A 154 -8.11 -14.29 17.82
N ALA A 155 -8.19 -13.46 16.78
CA ALA A 155 -9.43 -12.88 16.32
C ALA A 155 -9.35 -12.55 14.83
N VAL A 156 -10.48 -12.62 14.13
CA VAL A 156 -10.60 -12.26 12.73
C VAL A 156 -11.87 -11.42 12.58
N LYS A 157 -11.73 -10.24 11.98
CA LYS A 157 -12.87 -9.40 11.64
C LYS A 157 -13.01 -9.32 10.12
N ASN A 158 -14.16 -9.74 9.64
CA ASN A 158 -14.52 -9.67 8.22
C ASN A 158 -15.67 -8.67 8.07
N ASP A 159 -15.33 -7.39 7.91
CA ASP A 159 -16.35 -6.34 7.75
C ASP A 159 -16.83 -6.23 6.32
#